data_c6faaa3bcbb38efbe8bbe1cd20453ad6
#
_entry.id   c6faaa3bcbb38efbe8bbe1cd20453ad6
#
_cell.length_a   1.000
_cell.length_b   1.000
_cell.length_c   1.000
_cell.angle_alpha   90.00
_cell.angle_beta   90.00
_cell.angle_gamma   90.00
#
_symmetry.space_group_name_H-M   'P 1'
#
loop_
_entity.id
_entity.type
_entity.pdbx_description
1 polymer ?
#
loop_
_entity_poly.entity_id
_entity_poly.type
_entity_poly.pdbx_seq_one_letter_code
_entity_poly.pdbx_strand_id
1 'polypeptide(L)'
;MLNLLEKTIALSQQILEHCQQNDWEKVNTLQAQRQQLMSTFANTALPKDDEALNKCSALTIKLKTISEEIEQLSKLNKEKVYAQIKTSNKSKRMNTAYKQ
;
A
#
# COMPACT_ATOMS: atom_id res chain seq x y z
N MET A 1 -17.26 9.13 -10.52
CA MET A 1 -16.71 9.08 -9.14
C MET A 1 -16.88 7.71 -8.47
N LEU A 2 -18.10 7.15 -8.43
CA LEU A 2 -18.35 5.84 -7.81
C LEU A 2 -17.53 4.71 -8.45
N ASN A 3 -17.53 4.62 -9.78
CA ASN A 3 -16.77 3.59 -10.49
C ASN A 3 -15.26 3.68 -10.18
N LEU A 4 -14.74 4.89 -10.06
CA LEU A 4 -13.34 5.13 -9.76
C LEU A 4 -13.00 4.68 -8.33
N LEU A 5 -13.88 4.97 -7.37
CA LEU A 5 -13.74 4.51 -5.98
C LEU A 5 -13.79 2.99 -5.89
N GLU A 6 -14.74 2.36 -6.57
CA GLU A 6 -14.86 0.90 -6.60
C GLU A 6 -13.61 0.24 -7.17
N LYS A 7 -13.08 0.77 -8.27
CA LYS A 7 -11.82 0.28 -8.86
C LYS A 7 -10.65 0.44 -7.91
N THR A 8 -10.54 1.59 -7.25
CA THR A 8 -9.47 1.86 -6.29
C THR A 8 -9.55 0.93 -5.09
N ILE A 9 -10.76 0.65 -4.59
CA ILE A 9 -10.98 -0.29 -3.49
C ILE A 9 -10.58 -1.71 -3.91
N ALA A 10 -11.04 -2.17 -5.09
CA ALA A 10 -10.71 -3.50 -5.59
C ALA A 10 -9.20 -3.68 -5.72
N LEU A 11 -8.51 -2.68 -6.27
CA LEU A 11 -7.07 -2.68 -6.42
C LEU A 11 -6.37 -2.67 -5.05
N SER A 12 -6.89 -1.90 -4.10
CA SER A 12 -6.36 -1.85 -2.73
C SER A 12 -6.50 -3.18 -2.01
N GLN A 13 -7.60 -3.90 -2.22
CA GLN A 13 -7.80 -5.24 -1.67
C GLN A 13 -6.78 -6.24 -2.25
N GLN A 14 -6.50 -6.16 -3.55
CA GLN A 14 -5.46 -6.98 -4.18
C GLN A 14 -4.09 -6.68 -3.60
N ILE A 15 -3.77 -5.40 -3.39
CA ILE A 15 -2.51 -4.99 -2.75
C ILE A 15 -2.40 -5.60 -1.36
N LEU A 16 -3.47 -5.53 -0.57
CA LEU A 16 -3.48 -6.10 0.78
C LEU A 16 -3.22 -7.60 0.76
N GLU A 17 -3.86 -8.34 -0.15
CA GLU A 17 -3.63 -9.77 -0.32
C GLU A 17 -2.16 -10.08 -0.61
N HIS A 18 -1.54 -9.34 -1.53
CA HIS A 18 -0.14 -9.53 -1.87
C HIS A 18 0.79 -9.16 -0.71
N CYS A 19 0.45 -8.13 0.07
CA CYS A 19 1.18 -7.80 1.30
C CYS A 19 1.16 -8.98 2.28
N GLN A 20 0.01 -9.61 2.46
CA GLN A 20 -0.15 -10.75 3.35
C GLN A 20 0.63 -11.98 2.86
N GLN A 21 0.82 -12.10 1.56
CA GLN A 21 1.60 -13.18 0.94
C GLN A 21 3.10 -12.86 0.82
N ASN A 22 3.51 -11.68 1.27
CA ASN A 22 4.89 -11.17 1.14
C ASN A 22 5.36 -11.02 -0.32
N ASP A 23 4.44 -10.81 -1.25
CA ASP A 23 4.74 -10.58 -2.67
C ASP A 23 4.91 -9.08 -2.93
N TRP A 24 6.00 -8.52 -2.45
CA TRP A 24 6.25 -7.07 -2.44
C TRP A 24 6.54 -6.51 -3.82
N GLU A 25 7.02 -7.31 -4.75
CA GLU A 25 7.21 -6.91 -6.13
C GLU A 25 5.87 -6.54 -6.79
N LYS A 26 4.87 -7.41 -6.63
CA LYS A 26 3.50 -7.12 -7.12
C LYS A 26 2.86 -5.96 -6.37
N VAL A 27 3.11 -5.84 -5.07
CA VAL A 27 2.63 -4.71 -4.28
C VAL A 27 3.12 -3.39 -4.90
N ASN A 28 4.39 -3.29 -5.24
CA ASN A 28 4.96 -2.09 -5.84
C ASN A 28 4.32 -1.76 -7.19
N THR A 29 4.11 -2.75 -8.04
CA THR A 29 3.45 -2.57 -9.34
C THR A 29 2.02 -2.08 -9.18
N LEU A 30 1.27 -2.71 -8.29
CA LEU A 30 -0.14 -2.37 -8.03
C LEU A 30 -0.26 -1.01 -7.33
N GLN A 31 0.69 -0.65 -6.46
CA GLN A 31 0.73 0.66 -5.83
C GLN A 31 0.88 1.80 -6.85
N ALA A 32 1.69 1.60 -7.87
CA ALA A 32 1.84 2.58 -8.95
C ALA A 32 0.51 2.78 -9.69
N GLN A 33 -0.21 1.69 -10.00
CA GLN A 33 -1.53 1.76 -10.63
C GLN A 33 -2.54 2.47 -9.73
N ARG A 34 -2.54 2.15 -8.43
CA ARG A 34 -3.41 2.77 -7.44
C ARG A 34 -3.16 4.28 -7.35
N GLN A 35 -1.90 4.68 -7.39
CA GLN A 35 -1.50 6.09 -7.35
C GLN A 35 -2.12 6.87 -8.52
N GLN A 36 -2.11 6.29 -9.71
CA GLN A 36 -2.72 6.90 -10.90
C GLN A 36 -4.23 7.06 -10.72
N LEU A 37 -4.91 6.03 -10.20
CA LEU A 37 -6.35 6.10 -9.93
C LEU A 37 -6.67 7.16 -8.90
N MET A 38 -5.89 7.27 -7.84
CA MET A 38 -6.08 8.28 -6.80
C MET A 38 -5.85 9.69 -7.33
N SER A 39 -4.88 9.90 -8.22
CA SER A 39 -4.66 11.18 -8.89
C SER A 39 -5.85 11.57 -9.75
N THR A 40 -6.40 10.63 -10.51
CA THR A 40 -7.61 10.86 -11.31
C THR A 40 -8.79 11.21 -10.41
N PHE A 41 -8.94 10.51 -9.30
CA PHE A 41 -9.98 10.75 -8.31
C PHE A 41 -9.89 12.18 -7.76
N ALA A 42 -8.70 12.64 -7.41
CA ALA A 42 -8.49 13.97 -6.85
C ALA A 42 -8.88 15.09 -7.83
N ASN A 43 -8.82 14.80 -9.14
CA ASN A 43 -9.20 15.75 -10.19
C ASN A 43 -10.63 15.58 -10.70
N THR A 44 -11.38 14.64 -10.12
CA THR A 44 -12.77 14.37 -10.51
C THR A 44 -13.74 15.15 -9.61
N ALA A 45 -14.74 15.76 -10.22
CA ALA A 45 -15.74 16.52 -9.47
C ALA A 45 -16.59 15.60 -8.60
N LEU A 46 -16.98 16.08 -7.42
CA LEU A 46 -17.89 15.37 -6.53
C LEU A 46 -19.29 15.26 -7.15
N PRO A 47 -20.00 14.15 -6.91
CA PRO A 47 -21.40 14.02 -7.33
C PRO A 47 -22.27 15.11 -6.69
N LYS A 48 -23.28 15.56 -7.40
CA LYS A 48 -24.22 16.56 -6.89
C LYS A 48 -25.43 15.92 -6.18
N ASP A 49 -25.64 14.63 -6.41
CA ASP A 49 -26.76 13.87 -5.83
C ASP A 49 -26.38 13.41 -4.42
N ASP A 50 -27.26 13.63 -3.44
CA ASP A 50 -27.04 13.27 -2.05
C ASP A 50 -26.83 11.78 -1.86
N GLU A 51 -27.59 10.95 -2.59
CA GLU A 51 -27.44 9.51 -2.51
C GLU A 51 -26.08 9.05 -3.01
N ALA A 52 -25.61 9.61 -4.13
CA ALA A 52 -24.29 9.34 -4.67
C ALA A 52 -23.19 9.84 -3.73
N LEU A 53 -23.36 11.01 -3.12
CA LEU A 53 -22.42 11.54 -2.11
C LEU A 53 -22.31 10.61 -0.90
N ASN A 54 -23.43 10.10 -0.41
CA ASN A 54 -23.46 9.17 0.72
C ASN A 54 -22.72 7.86 0.39
N LYS A 55 -22.92 7.33 -0.82
CA LYS A 55 -22.21 6.13 -1.29
C LYS A 55 -20.72 6.41 -1.41
N CYS A 56 -20.33 7.55 -1.96
CA CYS A 56 -18.92 7.95 -2.06
C CYS A 56 -18.29 8.07 -0.67
N SER A 57 -18.99 8.64 0.29
CA SER A 57 -18.52 8.77 1.66
C SER A 57 -18.26 7.41 2.30
N ALA A 58 -19.20 6.48 2.16
CA ALA A 58 -19.06 5.11 2.69
C ALA A 58 -17.87 4.38 2.06
N LEU A 59 -17.72 4.49 0.74
CA LEU A 59 -16.61 3.87 0.02
C LEU A 59 -15.27 4.49 0.39
N THR A 60 -15.23 5.81 0.61
CA THR A 60 -14.02 6.52 1.04
C THR A 60 -13.56 6.02 2.42
N ILE A 61 -14.49 5.82 3.35
CA ILE A 61 -14.17 5.26 4.67
C ILE A 61 -13.59 3.85 4.53
N LYS A 62 -14.19 3.01 3.69
CA LYS A 62 -13.71 1.66 3.42
C LYS A 62 -12.31 1.69 2.82
N LEU A 63 -12.07 2.55 1.84
CA LEU A 63 -10.77 2.73 1.22
C LEU A 63 -9.71 3.18 2.23
N LYS A 64 -10.07 4.09 3.12
CA LYS A 64 -9.17 4.58 4.17
C LYS A 64 -8.76 3.43 5.10
N THR A 65 -9.70 2.59 5.53
CA THR A 65 -9.43 1.44 6.39
C THR A 65 -8.45 0.47 5.72
N ILE A 66 -8.70 0.11 4.45
CA ILE A 66 -7.81 -0.79 3.70
C ILE A 66 -6.42 -0.15 3.53
N SER A 67 -6.37 1.15 3.23
CA SER A 67 -5.10 1.89 3.05
C SER A 67 -4.27 1.89 4.33
N GLU A 68 -4.90 2.04 5.49
CA GLU A 68 -4.22 1.98 6.79
C GLU A 68 -3.62 0.59 7.04
N GLU A 69 -4.33 -0.48 6.70
CA GLU A 69 -3.83 -1.85 6.82
C GLU A 69 -2.61 -2.08 5.91
N ILE A 70 -2.68 -1.62 4.66
CA ILE A 70 -1.57 -1.70 3.73
C ILE A 70 -0.35 -0.95 4.28
N GLU A 71 -0.56 0.25 4.80
CA GLU A 71 0.49 1.08 5.35
C GLU A 71 1.18 0.40 6.54
N GLN A 72 0.41 -0.20 7.45
CA GLN A 72 0.95 -0.94 8.58
C GLN A 72 1.80 -2.13 8.14
N LEU A 73 1.31 -2.92 7.19
CA LEU A 73 2.05 -4.08 6.68
C LEU A 73 3.32 -3.66 5.95
N SER A 74 3.25 -2.59 5.16
CA SER A 74 4.42 -2.03 4.47
C SER A 74 5.47 -1.54 5.46
N LYS A 75 5.04 -0.89 6.53
CA LYS A 75 5.93 -0.43 7.60
C LYS A 75 6.63 -1.60 8.30
N LEU A 76 5.87 -2.64 8.64
CA LEU A 76 6.43 -3.85 9.25
C LEU A 76 7.45 -4.52 8.32
N ASN A 77 7.17 -4.58 7.03
CA ASN A 77 8.10 -5.13 6.06
C ASN A 77 9.39 -4.32 5.99
N LYS A 78 9.30 -3.01 5.97
CA LYS A 78 10.48 -2.13 5.98
C LYS A 78 11.33 -2.36 7.23
N GLU A 79 10.71 -2.49 8.39
CA GLU A 79 11.41 -2.77 9.65
C GLU A 79 12.15 -4.10 9.58
N LYS A 80 11.52 -5.15 9.03
CA LYS A 80 12.14 -6.46 8.85
C LYS A 80 13.35 -6.38 7.91
N VAL A 81 13.21 -5.69 6.78
CA VAL A 81 14.28 -5.51 5.81
C VAL A 81 15.46 -4.77 6.43
N TYR A 82 15.21 -3.69 7.15
CA TYR A 82 16.25 -2.94 7.85
C TYR A 82 16.97 -3.80 8.88
N ALA A 83 16.24 -4.60 9.65
CA ALA A 83 16.83 -5.50 10.63
C ALA A 83 17.74 -6.54 9.96
N GLN A 84 17.33 -7.11 8.83
CA GLN A 84 18.12 -8.06 8.06
C GLN A 84 19.40 -7.43 7.49
N ILE A 85 19.29 -6.23 6.93
CA ILE A 85 20.43 -5.49 6.39
C ILE A 85 21.44 -5.19 7.52
N LYS A 86 20.95 -4.73 8.66
CA LYS A 86 21.79 -4.41 9.82
C LYS A 86 22.54 -5.63 10.32
N THR A 87 21.87 -6.77 10.41
CA THR A 87 22.45 -8.06 10.82
C THR A 87 23.49 -8.53 9.82
N SER A 88 23.18 -8.46 8.51
CA SER A 88 24.12 -8.84 7.45
C SER A 88 25.38 -7.99 7.48
N ASN A 89 25.26 -6.68 7.65
CA ASN A 89 26.40 -5.78 7.72
C ASN A 89 27.27 -6.06 8.96
N LYS A 90 26.65 -6.34 10.09
CA LYS A 90 27.36 -6.71 11.32
C LYS A 90 28.14 -8.01 11.13
N SER A 91 27.53 -9.03 10.53
CA SER A 91 28.18 -10.30 10.23
C SER A 91 29.36 -10.12 9.28
N LYS A 92 29.23 -9.32 8.25
CA LYS A 92 30.31 -9.02 7.31
C LYS A 92 31.48 -8.32 8.01
N ARG A 93 31.23 -7.36 8.89
CA ARG A 93 32.29 -6.70 9.68
C ARG A 93 33.01 -7.67 10.59
N MET A 94 32.31 -8.56 11.26
CA MET A 94 32.90 -9.57 12.11
C MET A 94 33.80 -10.52 11.31
N ASN A 95 33.33 -11.01 10.17
CA ASN A 95 34.11 -11.89 9.31
C ASN A 95 35.40 -11.21 8.81
N THR A 96 35.34 -9.95 8.48
CA THR A 96 36.50 -9.18 8.06
C THR A 96 37.53 -9.05 9.19
N ALA A 97 37.05 -8.80 10.41
CA ALA A 97 37.92 -8.69 11.59
C ALA A 97 38.63 -10.01 11.90
N TYR A 98 37.97 -11.16 11.73
CA TYR A 98 38.56 -12.48 11.97
C TYR A 98 39.55 -12.91 10.88
N LYS A 99 39.47 -12.36 9.69
CA LYS A 99 40.37 -12.69 8.58
C LYS A 99 41.70 -11.91 8.62
N GLN A 100 41.76 -10.89 9.43
CA GLN A 100 42.99 -10.13 9.66
C GLN A 100 43.80 -10.75 10.80
#